data_5aa7651f65f5d011878a215f6e67546c
#
_entry.id   5aa7651f65f5d011878a215f6e67546c
#
_cell.length_a   1.000
_cell.length_b   1.000
_cell.length_c   1.000
_cell.angle_alpha   90.00
_cell.angle_beta   90.00
_cell.angle_gamma   90.00
#
_symmetry.space_group_name_H-M   'P 1'
#
loop_
_entity.id
_entity.type
_entity.pdbx_description
1 polymer ?
#
loop_
_entity_poly.entity_id
_entity_poly.type
_entity_poly.pdbx_seq_one_letter_code
_entity_poly.pdbx_strand_id
1 'polypeptide(L)'
;MNTTAKVKDVLTTGEVAKICNVAPRTVSKWFDSGALHGYRIPGSKDRRIPLNQLIRFMKQHGMPLNGLMTGCTRIMIVDDEADIVEVLEKILEDEAKYEVEVARSGFAAGITAEKFRPHVILLDMHLKDIDAPEVAKHVKKNADLQLTKVIAMSGKLTEPEAQALMTTGFDGFLRKPFHVRQVIEAIEDAMAVVY
;
A
#
# COMPACT_ATOMS: atom_id res chain seq x y z
N MET A 1 20.45 -9.17 -13.82
CA MET A 1 20.64 -8.36 -12.61
C MET A 1 19.52 -7.31 -12.59
N ASN A 2 18.35 -7.67 -12.01
CA ASN A 2 17.24 -6.74 -11.90
C ASN A 2 17.46 -5.88 -10.67
N THR A 3 17.79 -4.63 -10.90
CA THR A 3 17.86 -3.63 -9.84
C THR A 3 16.42 -3.25 -9.50
N THR A 4 15.84 -3.92 -8.52
CA THR A 4 14.56 -3.51 -7.92
C THR A 4 14.72 -2.06 -7.48
N ALA A 5 13.99 -1.15 -8.10
CA ALA A 5 14.00 0.26 -7.73
C ALA A 5 13.36 0.39 -6.34
N LYS A 6 14.19 0.34 -5.30
CA LYS A 6 13.77 0.53 -3.92
C LYS A 6 13.05 1.86 -3.81
N VAL A 7 11.79 1.85 -3.39
CA VAL A 7 11.05 3.08 -3.10
C VAL A 7 11.89 3.88 -2.10
N LYS A 8 12.32 5.07 -2.50
CA LYS A 8 13.16 5.91 -1.65
C LYS A 8 12.31 6.49 -0.52
N ASP A 9 12.73 6.29 0.70
CA ASP A 9 12.07 6.87 1.89
C ASP A 9 12.16 8.40 1.92
N VAL A 10 13.10 8.96 1.18
CA VAL A 10 13.37 10.41 1.12
C VAL A 10 13.60 10.83 -0.32
N LEU A 11 12.83 11.82 -0.75
CA LEU A 11 12.79 12.33 -2.11
C LEU A 11 13.47 13.69 -2.24
N THR A 12 14.00 13.97 -3.43
CA THR A 12 14.46 15.29 -3.84
C THR A 12 13.30 16.13 -4.36
N THR A 13 13.47 17.46 -4.47
CA THR A 13 12.47 18.34 -5.11
C THR A 13 12.17 17.96 -6.56
N GLY A 14 13.16 17.42 -7.29
CA GLY A 14 12.98 16.96 -8.67
C GLY A 14 12.13 15.69 -8.76
N GLU A 15 12.32 14.74 -7.84
CA GLU A 15 11.50 13.53 -7.76
C GLU A 15 10.05 13.86 -7.38
N VAL A 16 9.86 14.70 -6.37
CA VAL A 16 8.53 15.19 -5.97
C VAL A 16 7.83 15.91 -7.13
N ALA A 17 8.57 16.74 -7.88
CA ALA A 17 8.02 17.45 -9.03
C ALA A 17 7.48 16.51 -10.12
N LYS A 18 8.20 15.42 -10.38
CA LYS A 18 7.76 14.37 -11.31
C LYS A 18 6.51 13.65 -10.81
N ILE A 19 6.50 13.26 -9.52
CA ILE A 19 5.36 12.58 -8.88
C ILE A 19 4.10 13.45 -8.95
N CYS A 20 4.22 14.74 -8.61
CA CYS A 20 3.10 15.67 -8.59
C CYS A 20 2.78 16.30 -9.96
N ASN A 21 3.54 15.95 -11.00
CA ASN A 21 3.43 16.54 -12.34
C ASN A 21 3.48 18.09 -12.34
N VAL A 22 4.44 18.65 -11.62
CA VAL A 22 4.67 20.10 -11.49
C VAL A 22 6.14 20.48 -11.76
N ALA A 23 6.42 21.77 -11.93
CA ALA A 23 7.79 22.24 -12.04
C ALA A 23 8.55 22.14 -10.69
N PRO A 24 9.86 21.82 -10.67
CA PRO A 24 10.64 21.72 -9.42
C PRO A 24 10.60 22.99 -8.56
N ARG A 25 10.49 24.15 -9.17
CA ARG A 25 10.32 25.43 -8.45
C ARG A 25 9.03 25.52 -7.66
N THR A 26 7.98 24.83 -8.10
CA THR A 26 6.68 24.76 -7.37
C THR A 26 6.87 23.98 -6.08
N VAL A 27 7.54 22.83 -6.14
CA VAL A 27 7.88 22.04 -4.95
C VAL A 27 8.76 22.84 -3.98
N SER A 28 9.73 23.60 -4.51
CA SER A 28 10.56 24.48 -3.69
C SER A 28 9.73 25.54 -2.96
N LYS A 29 8.71 26.13 -3.62
CA LYS A 29 7.80 27.06 -2.98
C LYS A 29 6.97 26.42 -1.86
N TRP A 30 6.44 25.21 -2.10
CA TRP A 30 5.69 24.46 -1.07
C TRP A 30 6.55 24.16 0.16
N PHE A 31 7.82 23.76 -0.08
CA PHE A 31 8.76 23.53 1.01
C PHE A 31 9.11 24.83 1.76
N ASP A 32 9.44 25.89 1.04
CA ASP A 32 9.89 27.16 1.64
C ASP A 32 8.76 27.90 2.36
N SER A 33 7.48 27.69 1.96
CA SER A 33 6.30 28.20 2.67
C SER A 33 5.91 27.35 3.88
N GLY A 34 6.54 26.19 4.10
CA GLY A 34 6.18 25.25 5.16
C GLY A 34 4.96 24.38 4.87
N ALA A 35 4.35 24.48 3.68
CA ALA A 35 3.22 23.64 3.30
C ALA A 35 3.64 22.18 3.10
N LEU A 36 4.80 21.94 2.49
CA LEU A 36 5.40 20.63 2.33
C LEU A 36 6.60 20.47 3.28
N HIS A 37 6.46 19.60 4.26
CA HIS A 37 7.49 19.38 5.28
C HIS A 37 8.66 18.53 4.77
N GLY A 38 9.86 18.86 5.28
CA GLY A 38 11.09 18.15 4.99
C GLY A 38 12.27 18.81 5.69
N TYR A 39 13.49 18.50 5.25
CA TYR A 39 14.70 19.09 5.82
C TYR A 39 15.71 19.49 4.73
N ARG A 40 16.67 20.31 5.09
CA ARG A 40 17.81 20.64 4.24
C ARG A 40 19.04 19.86 4.69
N ILE A 41 19.84 19.41 3.75
CA ILE A 41 21.12 18.80 4.09
C ILE A 41 22.02 19.89 4.70
N PRO A 42 22.60 19.67 5.91
CA PRO A 42 23.54 20.62 6.51
C PRO A 42 24.68 20.96 5.54
N GLY A 43 24.96 22.26 5.37
CA GLY A 43 25.97 22.73 4.44
C GLY A 43 25.59 22.75 2.94
N SER A 44 24.36 22.35 2.61
CA SER A 44 23.82 22.34 1.24
C SER A 44 22.50 23.11 1.16
N LYS A 45 22.16 23.57 -0.05
CA LYS A 45 20.82 24.12 -0.34
C LYS A 45 19.80 23.03 -0.70
N ASP A 46 20.24 21.78 -0.75
CA ASP A 46 19.41 20.65 -1.15
C ASP A 46 18.31 20.35 -0.14
N ARG A 47 17.10 20.24 -0.65
CA ARG A 47 15.90 19.87 0.12
C ARG A 47 15.68 18.36 0.04
N ARG A 48 15.27 17.77 1.14
CA ARG A 48 14.89 16.38 1.26
C ARG A 48 13.49 16.28 1.85
N ILE A 49 12.63 15.58 1.17
CA ILE A 49 11.22 15.40 1.51
C ILE A 49 11.00 13.94 1.84
N PRO A 50 10.74 13.59 3.13
CA PRO A 50 10.34 12.25 3.51
C PRO A 50 9.05 11.85 2.78
N LEU A 51 8.97 10.61 2.31
CA LEU A 51 7.83 10.11 1.54
C LEU A 51 6.51 10.28 2.29
N ASN A 52 6.49 9.99 3.59
CA ASN A 52 5.31 10.16 4.44
C ASN A 52 4.81 11.62 4.50
N GLN A 53 5.72 12.60 4.45
CA GLN A 53 5.35 14.01 4.41
C GLN A 53 4.75 14.41 3.05
N LEU A 54 5.27 13.86 1.96
CA LEU A 54 4.69 14.05 0.63
C LEU A 54 3.28 13.44 0.56
N ILE A 55 3.11 12.23 1.04
CA ILE A 55 1.80 11.56 1.08
C ILE A 55 0.78 12.40 1.86
N ARG A 56 1.17 12.88 3.05
CA ARG A 56 0.32 13.74 3.88
C ARG A 56 -0.08 15.00 3.14
N PHE A 57 0.88 15.68 2.51
CA PHE A 57 0.67 16.88 1.73
C PHE A 57 -0.31 16.62 0.57
N MET A 58 -0.09 15.55 -0.21
CA MET A 58 -0.95 15.20 -1.34
C MET A 58 -2.39 14.90 -0.89
N LYS A 59 -2.57 14.14 0.20
CA LYS A 59 -3.89 13.87 0.80
C LYS A 59 -4.61 15.16 1.23
N GLN A 60 -3.91 16.07 1.91
CA GLN A 60 -4.48 17.34 2.38
C GLN A 60 -4.92 18.26 1.23
N HIS A 61 -4.31 18.13 0.06
CA HIS A 61 -4.59 18.96 -1.10
C HIS A 61 -5.41 18.24 -2.19
N GLY A 62 -5.96 17.05 -1.91
CA GLY A 62 -6.75 16.27 -2.87
C GLY A 62 -5.96 15.84 -4.12
N MET A 63 -4.63 15.68 -4.00
CA MET A 63 -3.78 15.29 -5.12
C MET A 63 -3.78 13.76 -5.30
N PRO A 64 -3.83 13.26 -6.54
CA PRO A 64 -3.82 11.82 -6.80
C PRO A 64 -2.50 11.18 -6.36
N LEU A 65 -2.57 10.01 -5.71
CA LEU A 65 -1.41 9.31 -5.13
C LEU A 65 -0.76 8.28 -6.07
N ASN A 66 -1.35 8.00 -7.22
CA ASN A 66 -0.87 7.03 -8.22
C ASN A 66 0.55 7.32 -8.71
N GLY A 67 1.00 8.56 -8.74
CA GLY A 67 2.39 8.92 -9.06
C GLY A 67 3.43 8.46 -8.03
N LEU A 68 3.02 8.01 -6.85
CA LEU A 68 3.89 7.48 -5.81
C LEU A 68 4.20 5.98 -5.98
N MET A 69 3.40 5.28 -6.75
CA MET A 69 3.57 3.85 -7.01
C MET A 69 4.48 3.65 -8.23
N THR A 70 5.79 3.78 -8.03
CA THR A 70 6.80 3.54 -9.06
C THR A 70 7.45 2.17 -8.82
N GLY A 71 7.43 1.30 -9.82
CA GLY A 71 8.03 -0.04 -9.75
C GLY A 71 6.99 -1.17 -9.85
N CYS A 72 7.41 -2.39 -9.53
CA CYS A 72 6.53 -3.55 -9.49
C CYS A 72 5.51 -3.40 -8.34
N THR A 73 4.25 -3.76 -8.59
CA THR A 73 3.23 -3.78 -7.54
C THR A 73 3.53 -4.87 -6.52
N ARG A 74 3.61 -4.51 -5.25
CA ARG A 74 3.91 -5.43 -4.16
C ARG A 74 2.64 -5.84 -3.45
N ILE A 75 2.41 -7.14 -3.41
CA ILE A 75 1.24 -7.75 -2.78
C ILE A 75 1.70 -8.60 -1.61
N MET A 76 1.08 -8.48 -0.46
CA MET A 76 1.29 -9.39 0.65
C MET A 76 0.03 -10.24 0.86
N ILE A 77 0.20 -11.55 0.86
CA ILE A 77 -0.86 -12.51 1.16
C ILE A 77 -0.71 -12.92 2.64
N VAL A 78 -1.80 -12.80 3.39
CA VAL A 78 -1.86 -13.19 4.81
C VAL A 78 -2.98 -14.21 4.98
N ASP A 79 -2.61 -15.49 4.98
CA ASP A 79 -3.54 -16.63 5.04
C ASP A 79 -2.81 -17.86 5.57
N ASP A 80 -3.41 -18.68 6.44
CA ASP A 80 -2.82 -19.91 6.99
C ASP A 80 -3.12 -21.15 6.13
N GLU A 81 -4.03 -21.04 5.15
CA GLU A 81 -4.38 -22.11 4.22
C GLU A 81 -3.32 -22.24 3.09
N ALA A 82 -2.45 -23.26 3.21
CA ALA A 82 -1.32 -23.44 2.29
C ALA A 82 -1.74 -23.51 0.81
N ASP A 83 -2.83 -24.22 0.50
CA ASP A 83 -3.31 -24.42 -0.86
C ASP A 83 -3.78 -23.10 -1.50
N ILE A 84 -4.43 -22.23 -0.74
CA ILE A 84 -4.88 -20.91 -1.20
C ILE A 84 -3.67 -20.02 -1.47
N VAL A 85 -2.73 -20.00 -0.54
CA VAL A 85 -1.50 -19.21 -0.63
C VAL A 85 -0.69 -19.58 -1.87
N GLU A 86 -0.42 -20.88 -2.08
CA GLU A 86 0.40 -21.35 -3.22
C GLU A 86 -0.25 -20.98 -4.56
N VAL A 87 -1.57 -21.13 -4.68
CA VAL A 87 -2.30 -20.76 -5.89
C VAL A 87 -2.25 -19.26 -6.13
N LEU A 88 -2.51 -18.44 -5.11
CA LEU A 88 -2.49 -16.97 -5.23
C LEU A 88 -1.10 -16.45 -5.56
N GLU A 89 -0.07 -16.92 -4.86
CA GLU A 89 1.31 -16.51 -5.06
C GLU A 89 1.72 -16.74 -6.53
N LYS A 90 1.57 -17.99 -7.00
CA LYS A 90 1.93 -18.33 -8.38
C LYS A 90 1.20 -17.49 -9.42
N ILE A 91 -0.08 -17.27 -9.24
CA ILE A 91 -0.90 -16.54 -10.20
C ILE A 91 -0.54 -15.04 -10.22
N LEU A 92 -0.39 -14.43 -9.04
CA LEU A 92 -0.07 -13.01 -8.95
C LEU A 92 1.35 -12.72 -9.49
N GLU A 93 2.28 -13.65 -9.33
CA GLU A 93 3.63 -13.53 -9.90
C GLU A 93 3.64 -13.80 -11.41
N ASP A 94 3.02 -14.90 -11.86
CA ASP A 94 3.12 -15.36 -13.23
C ASP A 94 2.24 -14.55 -14.20
N GLU A 95 1.00 -14.27 -13.84
CA GLU A 95 0.04 -13.59 -14.72
C GLU A 95 0.07 -12.07 -14.57
N ALA A 96 0.06 -11.57 -13.33
CA ALA A 96 0.01 -10.13 -13.06
C ALA A 96 1.39 -9.48 -12.93
N LYS A 97 2.47 -10.27 -12.84
CA LYS A 97 3.85 -9.79 -12.66
C LYS A 97 4.02 -8.93 -11.40
N TYR A 98 3.26 -9.23 -10.36
CA TYR A 98 3.40 -8.60 -9.06
C TYR A 98 4.58 -9.20 -8.28
N GLU A 99 5.13 -8.45 -7.37
CA GLU A 99 6.09 -8.95 -6.37
C GLU A 99 5.26 -9.40 -5.15
N VAL A 100 5.38 -10.67 -4.77
CA VAL A 100 4.52 -11.28 -3.75
C VAL A 100 5.34 -11.70 -2.54
N GLU A 101 4.84 -11.43 -1.35
CA GLU A 101 5.34 -11.95 -0.08
C GLU A 101 4.18 -12.58 0.69
N VAL A 102 4.49 -13.66 1.40
CA VAL A 102 3.49 -14.46 2.13
C VAL A 102 3.75 -14.41 3.62
N ALA A 103 2.68 -14.23 4.39
CA ALA A 103 2.69 -14.41 5.84
C ALA A 103 1.57 -15.38 6.26
N ARG A 104 1.89 -16.34 7.12
CA ARG A 104 0.94 -17.38 7.57
C ARG A 104 0.40 -17.13 8.99
N SER A 105 0.70 -15.98 9.55
CA SER A 105 0.25 -15.54 10.88
C SER A 105 0.24 -14.02 10.95
N GLY A 106 -0.51 -13.47 11.86
CA GLY A 106 -0.55 -12.02 12.08
C GLY A 106 0.78 -11.46 12.56
N PHE A 107 1.52 -12.22 13.38
CA PHE A 107 2.85 -11.82 13.81
C PHE A 107 3.83 -11.74 12.63
N ALA A 108 3.86 -12.77 11.78
CA ALA A 108 4.69 -12.76 10.57
C ALA A 108 4.27 -11.64 9.61
N ALA A 109 2.96 -11.39 9.47
CA ALA A 109 2.43 -10.31 8.65
C ALA A 109 2.93 -8.94 9.08
N GLY A 110 2.96 -8.66 10.39
CA GLY A 110 3.48 -7.40 10.93
C GLY A 110 4.95 -7.17 10.56
N ILE A 111 5.81 -8.17 10.76
CA ILE A 111 7.25 -8.10 10.43
C ILE A 111 7.47 -7.94 8.92
N THR A 112 6.72 -8.72 8.11
CA THR A 112 6.83 -8.67 6.65
C THR A 112 6.34 -7.35 6.10
N ALA A 113 5.21 -6.83 6.59
CA ALA A 113 4.66 -5.55 6.14
C ALA A 113 5.64 -4.38 6.35
N GLU A 114 6.34 -4.36 7.48
CA GLU A 114 7.31 -3.31 7.79
C GLU A 114 8.50 -3.31 6.83
N LYS A 115 9.01 -4.49 6.46
CA LYS A 115 10.17 -4.65 5.57
C LYS A 115 9.79 -4.51 4.10
N PHE A 116 8.74 -5.20 3.70
CA PHE A 116 8.28 -5.32 2.31
C PHE A 116 7.50 -4.08 1.85
N ARG A 117 6.79 -3.41 2.77
CA ARG A 117 5.95 -2.23 2.48
C ARG A 117 5.00 -2.50 1.32
N PRO A 118 4.06 -3.44 1.46
CA PRO A 118 3.17 -3.84 0.39
C PRO A 118 2.28 -2.69 -0.06
N HIS A 119 1.93 -2.67 -1.34
CA HIS A 119 0.90 -1.77 -1.87
C HIS A 119 -0.50 -2.30 -1.52
N VAL A 120 -0.67 -3.62 -1.54
CA VAL A 120 -1.92 -4.29 -1.17
C VAL A 120 -1.62 -5.46 -0.23
N ILE A 121 -2.46 -5.62 0.78
CA ILE A 121 -2.53 -6.79 1.66
C ILE A 121 -3.83 -7.52 1.38
N LEU A 122 -3.72 -8.79 0.96
CA LEU A 122 -4.84 -9.72 0.92
C LEU A 122 -4.88 -10.43 2.28
N LEU A 123 -5.90 -10.14 3.11
CA LEU A 123 -5.96 -10.57 4.50
C LEU A 123 -7.12 -11.55 4.72
N ASP A 124 -6.80 -12.78 5.11
CA ASP A 124 -7.83 -13.73 5.56
C ASP A 124 -8.48 -13.27 6.88
N MET A 125 -9.81 -13.32 6.91
CA MET A 125 -10.59 -12.90 8.08
C MET A 125 -10.63 -13.93 9.22
N HIS A 126 -10.15 -15.16 8.97
CA HIS A 126 -10.25 -16.27 9.89
C HIS A 126 -8.91 -16.74 10.47
N LEU A 127 -7.87 -15.91 10.37
CA LEU A 127 -6.60 -16.17 11.06
C LEU A 127 -6.82 -16.25 12.58
N LYS A 128 -6.21 -17.27 13.18
CA LYS A 128 -6.47 -17.63 14.59
C LYS A 128 -5.79 -16.71 15.60
N ASP A 129 -4.72 -16.04 15.17
CA ASP A 129 -3.83 -15.27 16.05
C ASP A 129 -4.03 -13.75 15.98
N ILE A 130 -4.97 -13.28 15.14
CA ILE A 130 -5.23 -11.84 14.98
C ILE A 130 -6.71 -11.53 14.81
N ASP A 131 -7.08 -10.31 15.17
CA ASP A 131 -8.32 -9.66 14.77
C ASP A 131 -8.07 -8.88 13.46
N ALA A 132 -8.59 -9.37 12.34
CA ALA A 132 -8.37 -8.76 11.02
C ALA A 132 -8.82 -7.27 10.95
N PRO A 133 -9.97 -6.84 11.52
CA PRO A 133 -10.32 -5.42 11.66
C PRO A 133 -9.27 -4.59 12.42
N GLU A 134 -8.66 -5.13 13.47
CA GLU A 134 -7.60 -4.42 14.17
C GLU A 134 -6.35 -4.27 13.31
N VAL A 135 -5.96 -5.30 12.54
CA VAL A 135 -4.85 -5.22 11.60
C VAL A 135 -5.08 -4.11 10.58
N ALA A 136 -6.26 -4.05 9.96
CA ALA A 136 -6.59 -3.01 9.01
C ALA A 136 -6.46 -1.61 9.61
N LYS A 137 -6.96 -1.41 10.83
CA LYS A 137 -6.82 -0.14 11.58
C LYS A 137 -5.36 0.22 11.85
N HIS A 138 -4.52 -0.76 12.24
CA HIS A 138 -3.10 -0.55 12.50
C HIS A 138 -2.35 -0.16 11.22
N VAL A 139 -2.62 -0.84 10.10
CA VAL A 139 -2.05 -0.49 8.80
C VAL A 139 -2.38 0.97 8.43
N LYS A 140 -3.65 1.39 8.59
CA LYS A 140 -4.06 2.77 8.27
C LYS A 140 -3.47 3.84 9.19
N LYS A 141 -3.14 3.48 10.43
CA LYS A 141 -2.50 4.39 11.41
C LYS A 141 -0.99 4.46 11.25
N ASN A 142 -0.36 3.44 10.68
CA ASN A 142 1.08 3.40 10.49
C ASN A 142 1.50 4.37 9.37
N ALA A 143 2.41 5.31 9.69
CA ALA A 143 2.87 6.33 8.75
C ALA A 143 3.54 5.75 7.49
N ASP A 144 4.20 4.59 7.61
CA ASP A 144 4.90 3.92 6.52
C ASP A 144 3.99 3.03 5.66
N LEU A 145 2.83 2.62 6.20
CA LEU A 145 1.84 1.77 5.54
C LEU A 145 0.55 2.51 5.15
N GLN A 146 0.48 3.83 5.33
CA GLN A 146 -0.75 4.61 5.11
C GLN A 146 -1.28 4.59 3.66
N LEU A 147 -0.47 4.19 2.69
CA LEU A 147 -0.89 3.95 1.29
C LEU A 147 -1.29 2.50 1.02
N THR A 148 -0.94 1.59 1.94
CA THR A 148 -1.25 0.17 1.79
C THR A 148 -2.77 -0.02 1.79
N LYS A 149 -3.27 -0.71 0.78
CA LYS A 149 -4.67 -1.13 0.68
C LYS A 149 -4.84 -2.46 1.37
N VAL A 150 -5.95 -2.65 2.05
CA VAL A 150 -6.25 -3.91 2.75
C VAL A 150 -7.54 -4.49 2.18
N ILE A 151 -7.43 -5.66 1.56
CA ILE A 151 -8.56 -6.39 0.98
C ILE A 151 -8.83 -7.60 1.87
N ALA A 152 -10.05 -7.70 2.41
CA ALA A 152 -10.47 -8.84 3.21
C ALA A 152 -10.76 -10.06 2.33
N MET A 153 -10.37 -11.25 2.77
CA MET A 153 -10.75 -12.52 2.15
C MET A 153 -11.58 -13.35 3.13
N SER A 154 -12.76 -13.83 2.74
CA SER A 154 -13.59 -14.71 3.58
C SER A 154 -14.62 -15.48 2.78
N GLY A 155 -14.90 -16.71 3.20
CA GLY A 155 -15.99 -17.54 2.66
C GLY A 155 -17.32 -17.43 3.42
N LYS A 156 -17.34 -16.77 4.57
CA LYS A 156 -18.48 -16.81 5.50
C LYS A 156 -19.22 -15.48 5.67
N LEU A 157 -18.65 -14.36 5.21
CA LEU A 157 -19.27 -13.05 5.36
C LEU A 157 -20.48 -12.88 4.43
N THR A 158 -21.54 -12.33 4.98
CA THR A 158 -22.70 -11.87 4.22
C THR A 158 -22.39 -10.53 3.53
N GLU A 159 -23.19 -10.14 2.55
CA GLU A 159 -23.02 -8.85 1.86
C GLU A 159 -23.09 -7.62 2.80
N PRO A 160 -24.05 -7.55 3.76
CA PRO A 160 -24.06 -6.45 4.72
C PRO A 160 -22.81 -6.40 5.62
N GLU A 161 -22.28 -7.55 6.03
CA GLU A 161 -21.04 -7.62 6.81
C GLU A 161 -19.82 -7.17 5.99
N ALA A 162 -19.74 -7.57 4.72
CA ALA A 162 -18.69 -7.11 3.81
C ALA A 162 -18.72 -5.58 3.61
N GLN A 163 -19.92 -5.00 3.46
CA GLN A 163 -20.07 -3.54 3.39
C GLN A 163 -19.68 -2.85 4.71
N ALA A 164 -19.99 -3.44 5.86
CA ALA A 164 -19.60 -2.91 7.15
C ALA A 164 -18.06 -2.88 7.33
N LEU A 165 -17.32 -3.85 6.75
CA LEU A 165 -15.85 -3.86 6.78
C LEU A 165 -15.22 -2.63 6.15
N MET A 166 -15.83 -2.06 5.11
CA MET A 166 -15.33 -0.86 4.45
C MET A 166 -15.26 0.35 5.39
N THR A 167 -16.07 0.36 6.45
CA THR A 167 -16.03 1.41 7.48
C THR A 167 -14.94 1.19 8.53
N THR A 168 -14.34 0.00 8.56
CA THR A 168 -13.34 -0.40 9.58
C THR A 168 -11.89 -0.32 9.07
N GLY A 169 -11.66 0.17 7.84
CA GLY A 169 -10.34 0.39 7.29
C GLY A 169 -9.93 -0.56 6.17
N PHE A 170 -10.84 -1.44 5.74
CA PHE A 170 -10.64 -2.23 4.52
C PHE A 170 -10.92 -1.39 3.27
N ASP A 171 -10.22 -1.70 2.19
CA ASP A 171 -10.37 -1.05 0.88
C ASP A 171 -11.08 -1.94 -0.14
N GLY A 172 -11.35 -3.21 0.22
CA GLY A 172 -12.02 -4.17 -0.64
C GLY A 172 -12.34 -5.48 0.08
N PHE A 173 -13.10 -6.33 -0.60
CA PHE A 173 -13.48 -7.64 -0.11
C PHE A 173 -13.50 -8.68 -1.23
N LEU A 174 -12.97 -9.87 -0.96
CA LEU A 174 -12.99 -11.05 -1.82
C LEU A 174 -13.71 -12.20 -1.13
N ARG A 175 -14.74 -12.73 -1.75
CA ARG A 175 -15.47 -13.89 -1.25
C ARG A 175 -14.81 -15.18 -1.72
N LYS A 176 -14.36 -16.03 -0.79
CA LYS A 176 -13.92 -17.40 -1.06
C LYS A 176 -15.14 -18.30 -1.36
N PRO A 177 -15.11 -19.19 -2.38
CA PRO A 177 -14.07 -19.35 -3.38
C PRO A 177 -14.11 -18.24 -4.45
N PHE A 178 -12.95 -17.80 -4.91
CA PHE A 178 -12.81 -16.76 -5.93
C PHE A 178 -12.01 -17.28 -7.14
N HIS A 179 -12.26 -16.67 -8.29
CA HIS A 179 -11.45 -16.87 -9.48
C HIS A 179 -10.29 -15.85 -9.51
N VAL A 180 -9.19 -16.24 -10.13
CA VAL A 180 -7.98 -15.41 -10.30
C VAL A 180 -8.28 -14.01 -10.78
N ARG A 181 -9.12 -13.89 -11.79
CA ARG A 181 -9.50 -12.61 -12.38
C ARG A 181 -10.15 -11.68 -11.35
N GLN A 182 -10.98 -12.22 -10.46
CA GLN A 182 -11.61 -11.43 -9.40
C GLN A 182 -10.59 -10.88 -8.40
N VAL A 183 -9.50 -11.63 -8.13
CA VAL A 183 -8.43 -11.17 -7.25
C VAL A 183 -7.67 -10.02 -7.90
N ILE A 184 -7.31 -10.16 -9.18
CA ILE A 184 -6.60 -9.10 -9.94
C ILE A 184 -7.47 -7.85 -10.03
N GLU A 185 -8.75 -7.98 -10.42
CA GLU A 185 -9.71 -6.87 -10.48
C GLU A 185 -9.85 -6.17 -9.12
N ALA A 186 -9.98 -6.91 -8.02
CA ALA A 186 -10.07 -6.32 -6.69
C ALA A 186 -8.80 -5.54 -6.27
N ILE A 187 -7.62 -6.04 -6.66
CA ILE A 187 -6.35 -5.35 -6.43
C ILE A 187 -6.29 -4.05 -7.25
N GLU A 188 -6.65 -4.12 -8.54
CA GLU A 188 -6.65 -2.97 -9.43
C GLU A 188 -7.66 -1.90 -8.97
N ASP A 189 -8.87 -2.32 -8.60
CA ASP A 189 -9.91 -1.42 -8.07
C ASP A 189 -9.48 -0.74 -6.78
N ALA A 190 -8.91 -1.49 -5.83
CA ALA A 190 -8.41 -0.92 -4.59
C ALA A 190 -7.29 0.10 -4.83
N MET A 191 -6.44 -0.12 -5.85
CA MET A 191 -5.36 0.78 -6.22
C MET A 191 -5.85 1.99 -7.05
N ALA A 192 -6.93 1.86 -7.80
CA ALA A 192 -7.50 2.92 -8.64
C ALA A 192 -8.24 4.00 -7.82
N VAL A 193 -8.62 3.73 -6.56
CA VAL A 193 -9.32 4.70 -5.72
C VAL A 193 -8.44 5.92 -5.47
N VAL A 194 -8.79 7.00 -6.14
CA VAL A 194 -8.23 8.34 -5.95
C VAL A 194 -8.97 8.99 -4.77
N TYR A 195 -8.23 9.49 -3.80
CA TYR A 195 -8.79 10.22 -2.65
C TYR A 195 -9.12 11.66 -3.04
#